data_0a1aaa40023c171fd3f98211d0d2252d
#
_entry.id   0a1aaa40023c171fd3f98211d0d2252d
#
_cell.length_a   1.000
_cell.length_b   1.000
_cell.length_c   1.000
_cell.angle_alpha   90.00
_cell.angle_beta   90.00
_cell.angle_gamma   90.00
#
_symmetry.space_group_name_H-M   'P 1'
#
loop_
_entity.id
_entity.type
_entity.pdbx_description
1 polymer ?
#
loop_
_entity_poly.entity_id
_entity_poly.type
_entity_poly.pdbx_seq_one_letter_code
_entity_poly.pdbx_strand_id
1 'polypeptide(L)'
;SGGVKRRLDIALNMMSNPRILFLDEPTVGMDIQSRMAMWDMMRKIRDDFATTIFLTTHYLEEADQLSDAICIMKDGKEVIQGSPDALKSVLRQNVIQVKFATSKDAPKYLPLLQQQHPSHRFSIRNASVLCNSDDDRSCMVDLITFLLEHHIPLVGIEIVQPTLEDVFLRLTQAGREGCA
;
A
#
# COMPACT_ATOMS: atom_id res chain seq x y z
N SER A 1 29.37 -2.13 0.44
CA SER A 1 28.00 -1.96 0.94
C SER A 1 27.18 -3.19 0.59
N GLY A 2 26.20 -3.56 1.42
CA GLY A 2 25.34 -4.74 1.19
C GLY A 2 24.61 -4.71 -0.16
N GLY A 3 24.19 -3.52 -0.59
CA GLY A 3 23.53 -3.34 -1.88
C GLY A 3 24.40 -3.64 -3.11
N VAL A 4 25.71 -3.34 -3.04
CA VAL A 4 26.64 -3.69 -4.14
C VAL A 4 26.84 -5.19 -4.22
N LYS A 5 27.01 -5.85 -3.06
CA LYS A 5 27.14 -7.31 -3.01
C LYS A 5 25.90 -8.00 -3.59
N ARG A 6 24.71 -7.59 -3.19
CA ARG A 6 23.44 -8.17 -3.67
C ARG A 6 23.28 -8.02 -5.19
N ARG A 7 23.64 -6.83 -5.74
CA ARG A 7 23.62 -6.60 -7.20
C ARG A 7 24.62 -7.46 -7.93
N LEU A 8 25.82 -7.66 -7.36
CA LEU A 8 26.80 -8.56 -7.94
C LEU A 8 26.31 -10.00 -7.94
N ASP A 9 25.71 -10.48 -6.86
CA ASP A 9 25.15 -11.83 -6.77
C ASP A 9 24.07 -12.06 -7.85
N ILE A 10 23.19 -11.10 -8.07
CA ILE A 10 22.18 -11.17 -9.14
C ILE A 10 22.86 -11.17 -10.52
N ALA A 11 23.85 -10.28 -10.76
CA ALA A 11 24.56 -10.24 -12.03
C ALA A 11 25.27 -11.57 -12.35
N LEU A 12 25.88 -12.20 -11.36
CA LEU A 12 26.49 -13.53 -11.52
C LEU A 12 25.47 -14.61 -11.90
N ASN A 13 24.30 -14.60 -11.28
CA ASN A 13 23.23 -15.54 -11.62
C ASN A 13 22.67 -15.29 -13.03
N MET A 14 22.66 -14.05 -13.49
CA MET A 14 22.23 -13.69 -14.86
C MET A 14 23.19 -14.16 -15.95
N MET A 15 24.45 -14.49 -15.64
CA MET A 15 25.41 -15.00 -16.63
C MET A 15 24.95 -16.32 -17.29
N SER A 16 24.13 -17.12 -16.61
CA SER A 16 23.54 -18.35 -17.15
C SER A 16 22.29 -18.12 -18.00
N ASN A 17 21.87 -16.87 -18.19
CA ASN A 17 20.65 -16.47 -18.90
C ASN A 17 19.41 -17.25 -18.42
N PRO A 18 19.06 -17.18 -17.13
CA PRO A 18 17.98 -17.97 -16.56
C PRO A 18 16.61 -17.48 -17.06
N ARG A 19 15.68 -18.41 -17.28
CA ARG A 19 14.29 -18.07 -17.57
C ARG A 19 13.50 -17.62 -16.33
N ILE A 20 13.92 -18.07 -15.15
CA ILE A 20 13.30 -17.75 -13.86
C ILE A 20 14.39 -17.36 -12.87
N LEU A 21 14.22 -16.26 -12.18
CA LEU A 21 15.11 -15.76 -11.13
C LEU A 21 14.32 -15.66 -9.82
N PHE A 22 14.79 -16.33 -8.77
CA PHE A 22 14.20 -16.25 -7.43
C PHE A 22 14.99 -15.27 -6.58
N LEU A 23 14.31 -14.30 -5.99
CA LEU A 23 14.88 -13.28 -5.12
C LEU A 23 14.15 -13.29 -3.77
N ASP A 24 14.88 -13.62 -2.72
CA ASP A 24 14.34 -13.60 -1.36
C ASP A 24 14.74 -12.28 -0.69
N GLU A 25 13.73 -11.43 -0.39
CA GLU A 25 13.87 -10.14 0.28
C GLU A 25 15.01 -9.27 -0.33
N PRO A 26 14.99 -8.98 -1.66
CA PRO A 26 16.16 -8.46 -2.38
C PRO A 26 16.62 -7.08 -1.91
N THR A 27 15.75 -6.26 -1.31
CA THR A 27 16.03 -4.87 -0.93
C THR A 27 16.12 -4.63 0.57
N VAL A 28 15.99 -5.68 1.38
CA VAL A 28 16.06 -5.56 2.84
C VAL A 28 17.40 -4.96 3.27
N GLY A 29 17.32 -3.97 4.18
CA GLY A 29 18.50 -3.28 4.72
C GLY A 29 19.16 -2.29 3.78
N MET A 30 18.57 -1.99 2.62
CA MET A 30 19.06 -0.97 1.70
C MET A 30 18.49 0.41 2.04
N ASP A 31 19.30 1.43 1.82
CA ASP A 31 18.83 2.81 1.76
C ASP A 31 17.92 3.04 0.54
N ILE A 32 17.19 4.16 0.53
CA ILE A 32 16.21 4.48 -0.50
C ILE A 32 16.84 4.48 -1.90
N GLN A 33 18.02 5.09 -2.08
CA GLN A 33 18.66 5.18 -3.39
C GLN A 33 19.11 3.80 -3.90
N SER A 34 19.69 2.99 -3.01
CA SER A 34 20.10 1.62 -3.33
C SER A 34 18.91 0.73 -3.68
N ARG A 35 17.77 0.92 -3.01
CA ARG A 35 16.52 0.20 -3.29
C ARG A 35 15.98 0.56 -4.68
N MET A 36 15.88 1.84 -5.01
CA MET A 36 15.44 2.28 -6.33
C MET A 36 16.34 1.75 -7.44
N ALA A 37 17.67 1.80 -7.25
CA ALA A 37 18.62 1.24 -8.22
C ALA A 37 18.45 -0.30 -8.38
N MET A 38 18.06 -1.01 -7.32
CA MET A 38 17.75 -2.44 -7.38
C MET A 38 16.45 -2.69 -8.16
N TRP A 39 15.41 -1.90 -7.93
CA TRP A 39 14.15 -1.97 -8.69
C TRP A 39 14.37 -1.75 -10.19
N ASP A 40 15.16 -0.73 -10.56
CA ASP A 40 15.48 -0.47 -11.95
C ASP A 40 16.27 -1.62 -12.59
N MET A 41 17.18 -2.24 -11.84
CA MET A 41 17.90 -3.41 -12.32
C MET A 41 16.94 -4.61 -12.54
N MET A 42 16.02 -4.86 -11.61
CA MET A 42 15.03 -5.95 -11.77
C MET A 42 14.10 -5.71 -12.96
N ARG A 43 13.64 -4.47 -13.17
CA ARG A 43 12.86 -4.12 -14.37
C ARG A 43 13.64 -4.39 -15.65
N LYS A 44 14.91 -3.98 -15.74
CA LYS A 44 15.77 -4.28 -16.89
C LYS A 44 15.98 -5.77 -17.12
N ILE A 45 16.18 -6.56 -16.07
CA ILE A 45 16.29 -8.01 -16.20
C ILE A 45 15.02 -8.62 -16.78
N ARG A 46 13.85 -8.19 -16.30
CA ARG A 46 12.57 -8.63 -16.84
C ARG A 46 12.39 -8.24 -18.31
N ASP A 47 12.65 -6.98 -18.63
CA ASP A 47 12.30 -6.39 -19.92
C ASP A 47 13.32 -6.76 -21.01
N ASP A 48 14.63 -6.71 -20.71
CA ASP A 48 15.70 -6.94 -21.68
C ASP A 48 16.00 -8.44 -21.91
N PHE A 49 15.83 -9.27 -20.87
CA PHE A 49 16.16 -10.70 -20.92
C PHE A 49 14.92 -11.61 -20.91
N ALA A 50 13.72 -11.05 -20.83
CA ALA A 50 12.46 -11.80 -20.71
C ALA A 50 12.50 -12.84 -19.56
N THR A 51 13.23 -12.54 -18.49
CA THR A 51 13.36 -13.37 -17.31
C THR A 51 12.15 -13.17 -16.40
N THR A 52 11.48 -14.25 -16.02
CA THR A 52 10.45 -14.20 -14.97
C THR A 52 11.12 -14.05 -13.62
N ILE A 53 10.78 -13.01 -12.88
CA ILE A 53 11.30 -12.75 -11.53
C ILE A 53 10.25 -13.18 -10.51
N PHE A 54 10.60 -14.11 -9.64
CA PHE A 54 9.82 -14.47 -8.45
C PHE A 54 10.51 -13.87 -7.24
N LEU A 55 9.86 -12.90 -6.59
CA LEU A 55 10.45 -12.25 -5.42
C LEU A 55 9.55 -12.41 -4.19
N THR A 56 10.17 -12.54 -3.02
CA THR A 56 9.50 -12.37 -1.73
C THR A 56 9.83 -10.98 -1.18
N THR A 57 8.86 -10.34 -0.56
CA THR A 57 9.07 -9.07 0.12
C THR A 57 8.00 -8.82 1.18
N HIS A 58 8.34 -8.06 2.21
CA HIS A 58 7.39 -7.50 3.16
C HIS A 58 7.15 -6.00 2.91
N TYR A 59 7.81 -5.42 1.91
CA TYR A 59 7.57 -4.05 1.47
C TYR A 59 6.46 -4.03 0.42
N LEU A 60 5.26 -3.63 0.82
CA LEU A 60 4.08 -3.58 -0.07
C LEU A 60 4.27 -2.62 -1.23
N GLU A 61 5.04 -1.53 -1.04
CA GLU A 61 5.42 -0.61 -2.10
C GLU A 61 6.27 -1.30 -3.18
N GLU A 62 7.22 -2.15 -2.78
CA GLU A 62 8.03 -2.95 -3.72
C GLU A 62 7.16 -3.88 -4.55
N ALA A 63 6.25 -4.61 -3.89
CA ALA A 63 5.30 -5.47 -4.58
C ALA A 63 4.43 -4.68 -5.57
N ASP A 64 3.91 -3.51 -5.16
CA ASP A 64 3.06 -2.65 -6.01
C ASP A 64 3.79 -2.12 -7.25
N GLN A 65 5.07 -1.77 -7.10
CA GLN A 65 5.87 -1.14 -8.16
C GLN A 65 6.50 -2.11 -9.15
N LEU A 66 6.72 -3.36 -8.75
CA LEU A 66 7.51 -4.31 -9.54
C LEU A 66 6.71 -5.49 -10.08
N SER A 67 5.61 -5.87 -9.44
CA SER A 67 4.96 -7.14 -9.72
C SER A 67 3.81 -7.01 -10.71
N ASP A 68 3.73 -7.93 -11.66
CA ASP A 68 2.57 -8.12 -12.53
C ASP A 68 1.48 -8.93 -11.81
N ALA A 69 1.88 -9.79 -10.89
CA ALA A 69 1.00 -10.57 -10.02
C ALA A 69 1.56 -10.67 -8.60
N ILE A 70 0.68 -10.56 -7.61
CA ILE A 70 1.01 -10.61 -6.18
C ILE A 70 0.20 -11.72 -5.54
N CYS A 71 0.86 -12.50 -4.68
CA CYS A 71 0.21 -13.46 -3.80
C CYS A 71 0.43 -13.01 -2.34
N ILE A 72 -0.65 -12.67 -1.64
CA ILE A 72 -0.60 -12.35 -0.20
C ILE A 72 -0.73 -13.63 0.58
N MET A 73 0.26 -13.90 1.43
CA MET A 73 0.31 -15.09 2.28
C MET A 73 0.14 -14.71 3.76
N LYS A 74 -0.55 -15.57 4.50
CA LYS A 74 -0.70 -15.50 5.97
C LYS A 74 -0.69 -16.91 6.54
N ASP A 75 0.09 -17.12 7.60
CA ASP A 75 0.20 -18.42 8.30
C ASP A 75 0.49 -19.60 7.34
N GLY A 76 1.38 -19.35 6.35
CA GLY A 76 1.79 -20.34 5.36
C GLY A 76 0.73 -20.67 4.29
N LYS A 77 -0.37 -19.92 4.23
CA LYS A 77 -1.45 -20.12 3.26
C LYS A 77 -1.64 -18.89 2.39
N GLU A 78 -2.03 -19.12 1.15
CA GLU A 78 -2.48 -18.06 0.26
C GLU A 78 -3.79 -17.47 0.79
N VAL A 79 -3.83 -16.14 0.89
CA VAL A 79 -5.03 -15.38 1.26
C VAL A 79 -5.74 -14.86 0.01
N ILE A 80 -4.97 -14.28 -0.90
CA ILE A 80 -5.47 -13.74 -2.17
C ILE A 80 -4.32 -13.60 -3.17
N GLN A 81 -4.63 -13.76 -4.45
CA GLN A 81 -3.70 -13.56 -5.55
C GLN A 81 -4.34 -12.71 -6.65
N GLY A 82 -3.55 -11.86 -7.31
CA GLY A 82 -4.00 -11.05 -8.45
C GLY A 82 -2.98 -9.99 -8.84
N SER A 83 -3.31 -9.20 -9.87
CA SER A 83 -2.52 -8.01 -10.18
C SER A 83 -2.66 -6.96 -9.07
N PRO A 84 -1.69 -6.04 -8.92
CA PRO A 84 -1.79 -4.96 -7.94
C PRO A 84 -3.13 -4.21 -8.01
N ASP A 85 -3.58 -3.86 -9.20
CA ASP A 85 -4.83 -3.14 -9.40
C ASP A 85 -6.07 -3.99 -9.07
N ALA A 86 -6.05 -5.29 -9.43
CA ALA A 86 -7.12 -6.21 -9.05
C ALA A 86 -7.22 -6.35 -7.52
N LEU A 87 -6.10 -6.44 -6.81
CA LEU A 87 -6.08 -6.52 -5.36
C LEU A 87 -6.58 -5.22 -4.71
N LYS A 88 -6.17 -4.06 -5.20
CA LYS A 88 -6.67 -2.77 -4.71
C LYS A 88 -8.19 -2.64 -4.94
N SER A 89 -8.68 -3.12 -6.07
CA SER A 89 -10.11 -3.08 -6.40
C SER A 89 -10.99 -3.96 -5.51
N VAL A 90 -10.41 -4.95 -4.80
CA VAL A 90 -11.16 -5.77 -3.81
C VAL A 90 -11.77 -4.90 -2.72
N LEU A 91 -11.16 -3.78 -2.39
CA LEU A 91 -11.70 -2.85 -1.39
C LEU A 91 -12.90 -2.06 -1.91
N ARG A 92 -13.20 -2.08 -3.21
CA ARG A 92 -14.36 -1.48 -3.92
C ARG A 92 -14.72 -0.04 -3.53
N GLN A 93 -13.92 0.61 -2.73
CA GLN A 93 -14.22 1.92 -2.16
C GLN A 93 -12.99 2.80 -2.34
N ASN A 94 -13.18 3.90 -3.04
CA ASN A 94 -12.22 4.99 -2.92
C ASN A 94 -12.18 5.44 -1.46
N VAL A 95 -11.09 6.02 -1.09
CA VAL A 95 -10.87 6.51 0.27
C VAL A 95 -10.84 8.03 0.19
N ILE A 96 -11.70 8.69 0.97
CA ILE A 96 -11.63 10.14 1.10
C ILE A 96 -10.54 10.46 2.12
N GLN A 97 -9.51 11.17 1.68
CA GLN A 97 -8.42 11.61 2.54
C GLN A 97 -8.60 13.08 2.92
N VAL A 98 -8.77 13.34 4.22
CA VAL A 98 -8.75 14.69 4.80
C VAL A 98 -7.36 14.96 5.35
N LYS A 99 -6.63 15.91 4.75
CA LYS A 99 -5.26 16.29 5.14
C LYS A 99 -5.28 17.45 6.12
N PHE A 100 -4.59 17.31 7.24
CA PHE A 100 -4.38 18.34 8.25
C PHE A 100 -2.95 18.88 8.21
N ALA A 101 -2.73 20.04 8.81
CA ALA A 101 -1.42 20.70 8.83
C ALA A 101 -0.38 19.92 9.66
N THR A 102 -0.83 19.25 10.73
CA THR A 102 0.07 18.51 11.62
C THR A 102 -0.47 17.12 11.92
N SER A 103 0.43 16.20 12.27
CA SER A 103 0.07 14.84 12.67
C SER A 103 -0.73 14.78 13.97
N LYS A 104 -0.75 15.86 14.77
CA LYS A 104 -1.52 15.95 16.00
C LYS A 104 -3.00 16.30 15.75
N ASP A 105 -3.32 16.89 14.62
CA ASP A 105 -4.68 17.32 14.29
C ASP A 105 -5.56 16.11 13.92
N ALA A 106 -5.05 15.14 13.19
CA ALA A 106 -5.81 13.95 12.79
C ALA A 106 -6.40 13.20 14.01
N PRO A 107 -5.63 12.84 15.07
CA PRO A 107 -6.20 12.22 16.28
C PRO A 107 -7.17 13.14 17.03
N LYS A 108 -6.96 14.44 16.98
CA LYS A 108 -7.84 15.42 17.66
C LYS A 108 -9.24 15.45 17.05
N TYR A 109 -9.33 15.44 15.72
CA TYR A 109 -10.60 15.60 15.02
C TYR A 109 -11.28 14.27 14.65
N LEU A 110 -10.57 13.16 14.70
CA LEU A 110 -11.11 11.82 14.41
C LEU A 110 -12.39 11.50 15.23
N PRO A 111 -12.45 11.69 16.56
CA PRO A 111 -13.65 11.37 17.34
C PRO A 111 -14.89 12.16 16.90
N LEU A 112 -14.69 13.44 16.52
CA LEU A 112 -15.79 14.29 16.03
C LEU A 112 -16.34 13.78 14.70
N LEU A 113 -15.45 13.39 13.78
CA LEU A 113 -15.84 12.81 12.49
C LEU A 113 -16.57 11.49 12.66
N GLN A 114 -16.10 10.62 13.56
CA GLN A 114 -16.76 9.35 13.87
C GLN A 114 -18.15 9.52 14.49
N GLN A 115 -18.31 10.50 15.35
CA GLN A 115 -19.59 10.79 16.00
C GLN A 115 -20.62 11.32 14.99
N GLN A 116 -20.19 12.17 14.06
CA GLN A 116 -21.08 12.76 13.04
C GLN A 116 -21.45 11.76 11.94
N HIS A 117 -20.52 10.85 11.59
CA HIS A 117 -20.70 9.90 10.50
C HIS A 117 -20.50 8.45 10.98
N PRO A 118 -21.39 7.91 11.84
CA PRO A 118 -21.21 6.61 12.48
C PRO A 118 -21.28 5.43 11.50
N SER A 119 -21.85 5.62 10.31
CA SER A 119 -21.90 4.62 9.25
C SER A 119 -20.59 4.46 8.48
N HIS A 120 -19.66 5.41 8.62
CA HIS A 120 -18.40 5.41 7.89
C HIS A 120 -17.26 4.89 8.76
N ARG A 121 -16.28 4.25 8.11
CA ARG A 121 -15.07 3.79 8.80
C ARG A 121 -13.95 4.80 8.61
N PHE A 122 -13.39 5.23 9.73
CA PHE A 122 -12.29 6.18 9.75
C PHE A 122 -11.00 5.53 10.25
N SER A 123 -9.87 5.93 9.66
CA SER A 123 -8.54 5.56 10.12
C SER A 123 -7.60 6.75 10.00
N ILE A 124 -6.44 6.70 10.69
CA ILE A 124 -5.43 7.74 10.62
C ILE A 124 -4.23 7.23 9.83
N ARG A 125 -3.74 8.07 8.92
CA ARG A 125 -2.46 7.87 8.22
C ARG A 125 -1.68 9.19 8.25
N ASN A 126 -0.58 9.23 9.03
CA ASN A 126 0.22 10.44 9.22
C ASN A 126 -0.61 11.64 9.71
N ALA A 127 -0.61 12.75 8.96
CA ALA A 127 -1.39 13.95 9.25
C ALA A 127 -2.78 13.93 8.58
N SER A 128 -3.31 12.77 8.25
CA SER A 128 -4.58 12.65 7.53
C SER A 128 -5.55 11.71 8.23
N VAL A 129 -6.83 12.00 8.10
CA VAL A 129 -7.92 11.06 8.38
C VAL A 129 -8.41 10.49 7.06
N LEU A 130 -8.50 9.17 7.00
CA LEU A 130 -9.04 8.42 5.86
C LEU A 130 -10.46 7.98 6.20
N CYS A 131 -11.40 8.25 5.30
CA CYS A 131 -12.79 7.84 5.40
C CYS A 131 -13.12 6.85 4.28
N ASN A 132 -13.60 5.68 4.64
CA ASN A 132 -14.13 4.69 3.70
C ASN A 132 -15.64 4.83 3.64
N SER A 133 -16.18 5.08 2.44
CA SER A 133 -17.62 5.24 2.17
C SER A 133 -18.02 4.45 0.94
N ASP A 134 -19.26 4.02 0.88
CA ASP A 134 -19.83 3.36 -0.31
C ASP A 134 -20.25 4.39 -1.38
N ASP A 135 -20.49 5.65 -0.98
CA ASP A 135 -20.78 6.79 -1.87
C ASP A 135 -19.77 7.91 -1.64
N ASP A 136 -18.70 7.91 -2.42
CA ASP A 136 -17.57 8.83 -2.26
C ASP A 136 -17.95 10.31 -2.44
N ARG A 137 -18.88 10.62 -3.38
CA ARG A 137 -19.23 11.99 -3.70
C ARG A 137 -20.09 12.62 -2.63
N SER A 138 -21.14 11.93 -2.20
CA SER A 138 -22.02 12.39 -1.14
C SER A 138 -21.24 12.54 0.17
N CYS A 139 -20.48 11.51 0.54
CA CYS A 139 -19.65 11.53 1.73
C CYS A 139 -18.60 12.66 1.72
N MET A 140 -17.98 12.93 0.57
CA MET A 140 -17.01 14.03 0.45
C MET A 140 -17.67 15.40 0.68
N VAL A 141 -18.87 15.62 0.13
CA VAL A 141 -19.63 16.87 0.33
C VAL A 141 -20.02 17.03 1.79
N ASP A 142 -20.52 15.97 2.42
CA ASP A 142 -20.91 15.99 3.84
C ASP A 142 -19.72 16.27 4.75
N LEU A 143 -18.58 15.63 4.48
CA LEU A 143 -17.34 15.88 5.23
C LEU A 143 -16.85 17.32 5.08
N ILE A 144 -16.83 17.85 3.86
CA ILE A 144 -16.43 19.24 3.61
C ILE A 144 -17.35 20.20 4.37
N THR A 145 -18.67 20.02 4.26
CA THR A 145 -19.67 20.86 4.93
C THR A 145 -19.44 20.85 6.43
N PHE A 146 -19.32 19.66 7.03
CA PHE A 146 -19.06 19.52 8.46
C PHE A 146 -17.77 20.20 8.90
N LEU A 147 -16.66 20.02 8.16
CA LEU A 147 -15.37 20.62 8.49
C LEU A 147 -15.41 22.15 8.44
N LEU A 148 -16.15 22.73 7.47
CA LEU A 148 -16.32 24.18 7.33
C LEU A 148 -17.21 24.75 8.43
N GLU A 149 -18.36 24.13 8.73
CA GLU A 149 -19.29 24.56 9.77
C GLU A 149 -18.64 24.60 11.16
N HIS A 150 -17.77 23.62 11.44
CA HIS A 150 -17.08 23.53 12.72
C HIS A 150 -15.73 24.26 12.75
N HIS A 151 -15.42 25.04 11.69
CA HIS A 151 -14.16 25.77 11.55
C HIS A 151 -12.91 24.89 11.78
N ILE A 152 -12.97 23.63 11.34
CA ILE A 152 -11.84 22.69 11.46
C ILE A 152 -10.83 23.01 10.36
N PRO A 153 -9.58 23.40 10.71
CA PRO A 153 -8.56 23.74 9.72
C PRO A 153 -8.09 22.48 8.99
N LEU A 154 -8.19 22.46 7.67
CA LEU A 154 -7.66 21.41 6.81
C LEU A 154 -6.74 22.00 5.74
N VAL A 155 -5.78 21.19 5.29
CA VAL A 155 -4.89 21.52 4.15
C VAL A 155 -5.57 21.16 2.84
N GLY A 156 -6.32 20.08 2.82
CA GLY A 156 -7.04 19.62 1.63
C GLY A 156 -7.87 18.38 1.90
N ILE A 157 -8.74 18.08 0.94
CA ILE A 157 -9.53 16.85 0.89
C ILE A 157 -9.47 16.31 -0.53
N GLU A 158 -9.23 15.02 -0.66
CA GLU A 158 -9.13 14.35 -1.95
C GLU A 158 -9.66 12.91 -1.88
N ILE A 159 -10.08 12.38 -3.03
CA ILE A 159 -10.42 10.97 -3.18
C ILE A 159 -9.15 10.25 -3.63
N VAL A 160 -8.70 9.28 -2.85
CA VAL A 160 -7.51 8.46 -3.14
C VAL A 160 -7.90 7.01 -3.37
N GLN A 161 -7.18 6.35 -4.25
CA GLN A 161 -7.35 4.91 -4.45
C GLN A 161 -6.77 4.14 -3.26
N PRO A 162 -7.35 2.99 -2.90
CA PRO A 162 -6.78 2.11 -1.89
C PRO A 162 -5.36 1.70 -2.26
N THR A 163 -4.52 1.52 -1.27
CA THR A 163 -3.18 0.97 -1.42
C THR A 163 -3.16 -0.53 -1.13
N LEU A 164 -2.11 -1.23 -1.52
CA LEU A 164 -1.91 -2.63 -1.12
C LEU A 164 -1.81 -2.78 0.41
N GLU A 165 -1.34 -1.75 1.11
CA GLU A 165 -1.30 -1.73 2.58
C GLU A 165 -2.72 -1.77 3.17
N ASP A 166 -3.66 -1.02 2.58
CA ASP A 166 -5.06 -1.04 3.00
C ASP A 166 -5.69 -2.43 2.78
N VAL A 167 -5.37 -3.06 1.64
CA VAL A 167 -5.79 -4.44 1.33
C VAL A 167 -5.24 -5.42 2.35
N PHE A 168 -3.94 -5.37 2.60
CA PHE A 168 -3.25 -6.25 3.54
C PHE A 168 -3.82 -6.11 4.96
N LEU A 169 -3.98 -4.89 5.45
CA LEU A 169 -4.54 -4.63 6.78
C LEU A 169 -5.95 -5.18 6.90
N ARG A 170 -6.81 -4.98 5.90
CA ARG A 170 -8.18 -5.48 5.93
C ARG A 170 -8.25 -7.00 5.95
N LEU A 171 -7.46 -7.66 5.11
CA LEU A 171 -7.44 -9.13 5.02
C LEU A 171 -6.85 -9.78 6.28
N THR A 172 -5.85 -9.13 6.91
CA THR A 172 -5.22 -9.66 8.12
C THR A 172 -6.01 -9.39 9.38
N GLN A 173 -6.82 -8.32 9.44
CA GLN A 173 -7.68 -7.99 10.58
C GLN A 173 -8.99 -8.78 10.57
N ALA A 174 -9.58 -9.04 9.41
CA ALA A 174 -10.80 -9.85 9.29
C ALA A 174 -10.66 -11.28 9.87
N GLY A 175 -9.46 -11.80 9.99
CA GLY A 175 -9.18 -13.08 10.64
C GLY A 175 -9.20 -13.06 12.19
N ARG A 176 -9.35 -11.89 12.82
CA ARG A 176 -9.44 -11.77 14.30
C ARG A 176 -10.87 -11.68 14.82
N GLU A 177 -11.84 -11.34 13.99
CA GLU A 177 -13.25 -11.21 14.39
C GLU A 177 -14.03 -12.53 14.28
N GLY A 178 -13.43 -13.59 13.76
CA GLY A 178 -14.06 -14.93 13.61
C GLY A 178 -13.76 -15.93 14.73
N CYS A 179 -13.10 -15.52 15.82
CA CYS A 179 -12.80 -16.36 16.99
C CYS A 179 -13.20 -15.67 18.30
N ALA A 180 -14.47 -15.34 18.46
CA ALA A 180 -15.08 -14.99 19.74
C ALA A 180 -16.46 -15.68 19.87
#